data_0bc38f039e6a863f41d09e343e4d4ef8
#
_entry.id   0bc38f039e6a863f41d09e343e4d4ef8
#
_cell.length_a   1.000
_cell.length_b   1.000
_cell.length_c   1.000
_cell.angle_alpha   90.00
_cell.angle_beta   90.00
_cell.angle_gamma   90.00
#
_symmetry.space_group_name_H-M   'P 1'
#
loop_
_entity.id
_entity.type
_entity.pdbx_description
1 polymer ?
#
loop_
_entity_poly.entity_id
_entity_poly.type
_entity_poly.pdbx_seq_one_letter_code
_entity_poly.pdbx_strand_id
1 'polypeptide(L)'
;MLIKYTPLYFIKDHKPSHKASKSIQFISANVYQFNTDFNQFVNLINHCKPDVFLTMESHSDWENALKILEKEYPFQHKVTLENTYGMHFYSKLEISESKTHFFVADDIPSIEIHLKTKDDFEFVFFGVHPPPPSPTEEKTSKERDGDLLSTAKRIKEIKKPVIVDGDFNNVAWS
;
A
#
# COMPACT_ATOMS: atom_id res chain seq x y z
N MET A 1 -8.81 21.32 -21.25
CA MET A 1 -8.37 20.17 -20.45
C MET A 1 -7.39 20.56 -19.34
N LEU A 2 -6.37 21.35 -19.61
CA LEU A 2 -5.39 21.83 -18.59
C LEU A 2 -6.03 22.56 -17.40
N ILE A 3 -7.08 23.37 -17.61
CA ILE A 3 -7.72 24.18 -16.55
C ILE A 3 -8.32 23.37 -15.41
N LYS A 4 -8.81 22.15 -15.69
CA LYS A 4 -9.42 21.28 -14.68
C LYS A 4 -8.44 20.80 -13.61
N TYR A 5 -7.19 20.60 -13.97
CA TYR A 5 -6.14 20.05 -13.10
C TYR A 5 -5.16 21.10 -12.57
N THR A 6 -5.28 22.36 -13.05
CA THR A 6 -4.45 23.47 -12.59
C THR A 6 -4.42 23.63 -11.07
N PRO A 7 -5.53 23.45 -10.31
CA PRO A 7 -5.50 23.54 -8.85
C PRO A 7 -4.60 22.50 -8.18
N LEU A 8 -4.36 21.34 -8.80
CA LEU A 8 -3.48 20.31 -8.26
C LEU A 8 -1.99 20.70 -8.32
N TYR A 9 -1.62 21.58 -9.26
CA TYR A 9 -0.25 22.06 -9.43
C TYR A 9 0.05 23.33 -8.61
N PHE A 10 -0.98 23.99 -8.08
CA PHE A 10 -0.85 25.18 -7.25
C PHE A 10 -1.18 24.92 -5.76
N ILE A 11 -1.14 23.65 -5.34
CA ILE A 11 -1.14 23.34 -3.91
C ILE A 11 0.11 24.02 -3.35
N LYS A 12 -0.07 25.09 -2.57
CA LYS A 12 1.02 25.70 -1.83
C LYS A 12 1.71 24.60 -1.05
N ASP A 13 3.02 24.41 -1.28
CA ASP A 13 3.83 23.57 -0.42
C ASP A 13 3.54 23.98 1.02
N HIS A 14 2.74 23.19 1.71
CA HIS A 14 2.68 23.27 3.14
C HIS A 14 4.03 22.78 3.67
N LYS A 15 5.02 23.67 3.63
CA LYS A 15 6.27 23.40 4.34
C LYS A 15 5.85 23.12 5.78
N PRO A 16 6.20 21.94 6.32
CA PRO A 16 5.87 21.65 7.71
C PRO A 16 6.38 22.80 8.56
N SER A 17 5.52 23.38 9.37
CA SER A 17 5.82 24.54 10.22
C SER A 17 6.91 24.24 11.26
N HIS A 18 7.25 22.98 11.44
CA HIS A 18 8.33 22.49 12.29
C HIS A 18 9.16 21.48 11.51
N LYS A 19 10.50 21.54 11.64
CA LYS A 19 11.37 20.44 11.23
C LYS A 19 10.90 19.20 11.96
N ALA A 20 10.33 18.24 11.26
CA ALA A 20 10.01 16.94 11.84
C ALA A 20 11.32 16.38 12.41
N SER A 21 11.35 16.11 13.71
CA SER A 21 12.52 15.54 14.39
C SER A 21 12.70 14.07 14.01
N LYS A 22 11.68 13.43 13.48
CA LYS A 22 11.63 12.01 13.08
C LYS A 22 10.79 11.85 11.83
N SER A 23 11.19 10.91 11.00
CA SER A 23 10.49 10.52 9.77
C SER A 23 10.33 9.00 9.74
N ILE A 24 9.29 8.53 9.07
CA ILE A 24 9.07 7.12 8.75
C ILE A 24 9.21 6.99 7.25
N GLN A 25 10.04 6.05 6.81
CA GLN A 25 10.27 5.79 5.40
C GLN A 25 9.45 4.60 4.94
N PHE A 26 8.65 4.81 3.89
CA PHE A 26 7.85 3.78 3.25
C PHE A 26 8.40 3.48 1.85
N ILE A 27 8.34 2.22 1.45
CA ILE A 27 8.48 1.79 0.05
C ILE A 27 7.26 0.98 -0.30
N SER A 28 6.60 1.35 -1.39
CA SER A 28 5.49 0.59 -1.98
C SER A 28 5.85 0.25 -3.42
N ALA A 29 5.66 -1.00 -3.81
CA ALA A 29 6.02 -1.47 -5.14
C ALA A 29 5.02 -2.50 -5.67
N ASN A 30 4.48 -2.25 -6.86
CA ASN A 30 3.94 -3.30 -7.69
C ASN A 30 5.13 -4.05 -8.31
N VAL A 31 5.34 -5.30 -7.88
CA VAL A 31 6.51 -6.08 -8.25
C VAL A 31 6.31 -6.87 -9.53
N TYR A 32 5.09 -6.86 -10.07
CA TYR A 32 4.67 -7.62 -11.23
C TYR A 32 4.79 -9.14 -11.02
N GLN A 33 3.67 -9.83 -10.97
CA GLN A 33 3.63 -11.25 -10.57
C GLN A 33 4.52 -12.18 -11.40
N PHE A 34 4.77 -11.86 -12.69
CA PHE A 34 5.62 -12.66 -13.56
C PHE A 34 7.10 -12.27 -13.53
N ASN A 35 7.46 -11.26 -12.72
CA ASN A 35 8.85 -10.89 -12.51
C ASN A 35 9.53 -11.88 -11.55
N THR A 36 10.65 -12.45 -11.98
CA THR A 36 11.44 -13.40 -11.21
C THR A 36 12.77 -12.83 -10.69
N ASP A 37 13.04 -11.55 -10.92
CA ASP A 37 14.24 -10.90 -10.38
C ASP A 37 13.99 -10.41 -8.94
N PHE A 38 13.79 -11.36 -8.04
CA PHE A 38 13.60 -11.10 -6.61
C PHE A 38 14.79 -10.39 -5.97
N ASN A 39 16.00 -10.70 -6.45
CA ASN A 39 17.24 -10.16 -5.88
C ASN A 39 17.33 -8.64 -6.06
N GLN A 40 16.84 -8.11 -7.18
CA GLN A 40 16.85 -6.66 -7.42
C GLN A 40 16.03 -5.94 -6.34
N PHE A 41 14.85 -6.45 -6.01
CA PHE A 41 14.01 -5.87 -4.98
C PHE A 41 14.60 -6.04 -3.58
N VAL A 42 15.14 -7.22 -3.25
CA VAL A 42 15.83 -7.46 -1.97
C VAL A 42 17.02 -6.50 -1.80
N ASN A 43 17.79 -6.28 -2.87
CA ASN A 43 18.91 -5.33 -2.85
C ASN A 43 18.43 -3.88 -2.67
N LEU A 44 17.30 -3.49 -3.29
CA LEU A 44 16.69 -2.19 -3.09
C LEU A 44 16.31 -1.97 -1.61
N ILE A 45 15.63 -2.94 -0.99
CA ILE A 45 15.24 -2.86 0.42
C ILE A 45 16.47 -2.79 1.33
N ASN A 46 17.49 -3.62 1.07
CA ASN A 46 18.74 -3.59 1.83
C ASN A 46 19.52 -2.28 1.69
N HIS A 47 19.41 -1.62 0.53
CA HIS A 47 20.04 -0.32 0.29
C HIS A 47 19.28 0.82 0.98
N CYS A 48 17.97 0.90 0.76
CA CYS A 48 17.12 1.98 1.27
C CYS A 48 16.79 1.83 2.75
N LYS A 49 16.73 0.59 3.27
CA LYS A 49 16.40 0.23 4.65
C LYS A 49 15.15 0.92 5.20
N PRO A 50 14.03 0.91 4.46
CA PRO A 50 12.81 1.58 4.89
C PRO A 50 12.34 1.06 6.26
N ASP A 51 11.49 1.82 6.93
CA ASP A 51 10.83 1.37 8.16
C ASP A 51 9.72 0.36 7.85
N VAL A 52 9.08 0.55 6.68
CA VAL A 52 7.96 -0.24 6.21
C VAL A 52 8.06 -0.42 4.69
N PHE A 53 7.70 -1.60 4.20
CA PHE A 53 7.47 -1.78 2.77
C PHE A 53 6.25 -2.65 2.46
N LEU A 54 5.64 -2.36 1.31
CA LEU A 54 4.52 -3.08 0.73
C LEU A 54 4.89 -3.57 -0.66
N THR A 55 4.60 -4.84 -0.95
CA THR A 55 4.61 -5.37 -2.31
C THR A 55 3.20 -5.71 -2.75
N MET A 56 2.89 -5.44 -4.00
CA MET A 56 1.65 -5.81 -4.70
C MET A 56 1.99 -6.70 -5.88
N GLU A 57 1.05 -7.50 -6.35
CA GLU A 57 1.25 -8.57 -7.32
C GLU A 57 2.30 -9.60 -6.85
N SER A 58 2.31 -9.87 -5.55
CA SER A 58 3.27 -10.75 -4.92
C SER A 58 2.61 -12.08 -4.51
N HIS A 59 2.98 -13.15 -5.19
CA HIS A 59 2.51 -14.52 -4.94
C HIS A 59 3.48 -15.31 -4.04
N SER A 60 3.31 -16.63 -3.96
CA SER A 60 4.09 -17.51 -3.08
C SER A 60 5.60 -17.47 -3.33
N ASP A 61 6.08 -17.32 -4.58
CA ASP A 61 7.52 -17.24 -4.86
C ASP A 61 8.10 -15.92 -4.35
N TRP A 62 7.36 -14.81 -4.46
CA TRP A 62 7.72 -13.53 -3.85
C TRP A 62 7.78 -13.65 -2.33
N GLU A 63 6.78 -14.28 -1.69
CA GLU A 63 6.80 -14.51 -0.25
C GLU A 63 8.05 -15.31 0.16
N ASN A 64 8.38 -16.39 -0.58
CA ASN A 64 9.55 -17.20 -0.29
C ASN A 64 10.86 -16.42 -0.46
N ALA A 65 10.97 -15.62 -1.51
CA ALA A 65 12.17 -14.82 -1.77
C ALA A 65 12.40 -13.73 -0.70
N LEU A 66 11.32 -13.14 -0.18
CA LEU A 66 11.39 -12.09 0.83
C LEU A 66 11.63 -12.60 2.26
N LYS A 67 11.61 -13.90 2.51
CA LYS A 67 11.91 -14.50 3.83
C LYS A 67 13.26 -14.06 4.40
N ILE A 68 14.24 -13.80 3.53
CA ILE A 68 15.54 -13.31 3.96
C ILE A 68 15.48 -11.97 4.71
N LEU A 69 14.43 -11.16 4.46
CA LEU A 69 14.21 -9.86 5.09
C LEU A 69 13.44 -9.93 6.42
N GLU A 70 12.81 -11.07 6.74
CA GLU A 70 11.94 -11.21 7.92
C GLU A 70 12.65 -10.97 9.25
N LYS A 71 13.95 -11.26 9.31
CA LYS A 71 14.75 -10.98 10.50
C LYS A 71 14.86 -9.47 10.80
N GLU A 72 14.93 -8.64 9.74
CA GLU A 72 15.01 -7.19 9.86
C GLU A 72 13.61 -6.55 9.95
N TYR A 73 12.59 -7.20 9.36
CA TYR A 73 11.20 -6.78 9.35
C TYR A 73 10.33 -7.82 10.07
N PRO A 74 10.38 -7.85 11.42
CA PRO A 74 9.76 -8.93 12.20
C PRO A 74 8.24 -8.88 12.23
N PHE A 75 7.63 -7.74 11.89
CA PHE A 75 6.19 -7.58 11.85
C PHE A 75 5.70 -7.65 10.41
N GLN A 76 4.74 -8.53 10.14
CA GLN A 76 4.30 -8.80 8.78
C GLN A 76 2.80 -9.02 8.72
N HIS A 77 2.21 -8.65 7.58
CA HIS A 77 0.87 -9.05 7.21
C HIS A 77 0.88 -9.45 5.73
N LYS A 78 0.54 -10.70 5.45
CA LYS A 78 0.66 -11.27 4.10
C LYS A 78 -0.69 -11.79 3.65
N VAL A 79 -1.05 -11.44 2.43
CA VAL A 79 -2.19 -11.99 1.71
C VAL A 79 -1.62 -12.61 0.43
N THR A 80 -1.19 -13.86 0.55
CA THR A 80 -0.55 -14.59 -0.55
C THR A 80 -1.61 -15.17 -1.46
N LEU A 81 -1.70 -14.64 -2.68
CA LEU A 81 -2.61 -15.09 -3.71
C LEU A 81 -1.82 -15.40 -4.97
N GLU A 82 -2.23 -16.45 -5.71
CA GLU A 82 -1.60 -16.85 -6.98
C GLU A 82 -2.18 -16.08 -8.18
N ASN A 83 -2.81 -14.94 -7.91
CA ASN A 83 -3.29 -13.98 -8.89
C ASN A 83 -2.55 -12.64 -8.74
N THR A 84 -2.91 -11.62 -9.53
CA THR A 84 -2.30 -10.29 -9.50
C THR A 84 -2.59 -9.49 -8.23
N TYR A 85 -3.39 -10.00 -7.29
CA TYR A 85 -3.82 -9.25 -6.11
C TYR A 85 -3.12 -9.65 -4.81
N GLY A 86 -2.15 -10.57 -4.86
CA GLY A 86 -1.31 -10.90 -3.70
C GLY A 86 -0.59 -9.67 -3.16
N MET A 87 -0.54 -9.52 -1.83
CA MET A 87 -0.04 -8.33 -1.16
C MET A 87 0.72 -8.71 0.11
N HIS A 88 1.99 -8.27 0.22
CA HIS A 88 2.80 -8.56 1.39
C HIS A 88 3.30 -7.25 2.02
N PHE A 89 2.98 -7.08 3.29
CA PHE A 89 3.40 -5.95 4.11
C PHE A 89 4.45 -6.38 5.12
N TYR A 90 5.51 -5.61 5.23
CA TYR A 90 6.64 -5.85 6.14
C TYR A 90 6.99 -4.59 6.91
N SER A 91 7.27 -4.72 8.21
CA SER A 91 7.49 -3.57 9.08
C SER A 91 8.56 -3.83 10.13
N LYS A 92 9.37 -2.80 10.42
CA LYS A 92 10.20 -2.69 11.61
C LYS A 92 9.41 -2.13 12.80
N LEU A 93 8.28 -1.46 12.51
CA LEU A 93 7.37 -0.91 13.49
C LEU A 93 6.42 -2.00 13.98
N GLU A 94 6.05 -1.91 15.24
CA GLU A 94 5.09 -2.84 15.84
C GLU A 94 3.72 -2.76 15.15
N ILE A 95 3.17 -3.91 14.81
CA ILE A 95 1.79 -4.05 14.33
C ILE A 95 0.93 -4.41 15.55
N SER A 96 0.07 -3.49 15.98
CA SER A 96 -0.86 -3.73 17.09
C SER A 96 -2.13 -4.45 16.65
N GLU A 97 -2.56 -4.24 15.42
CA GLU A 97 -3.71 -4.90 14.80
C GLU A 97 -3.52 -4.92 13.28
N SER A 98 -3.99 -5.97 12.62
CA SER A 98 -4.03 -6.04 11.16
C SER A 98 -5.29 -6.74 10.69
N LYS A 99 -5.84 -6.29 9.56
CA LYS A 99 -7.03 -6.84 8.92
C LYS A 99 -6.85 -6.90 7.42
N THR A 100 -7.42 -7.92 6.81
CA THR A 100 -7.65 -7.99 5.37
C THR A 100 -9.13 -7.75 5.10
N HIS A 101 -9.42 -6.84 4.20
CA HIS A 101 -10.77 -6.55 3.74
C HIS A 101 -10.94 -7.02 2.30
N PHE A 102 -12.10 -7.55 1.99
CA PHE A 102 -12.54 -7.94 0.66
C PHE A 102 -13.84 -7.19 0.36
N PHE A 103 -13.71 -5.93 -0.08
CA PHE A 103 -14.86 -5.02 -0.16
C PHE A 103 -15.76 -5.27 -1.37
N VAL A 104 -15.19 -5.72 -2.49
CA VAL A 104 -15.91 -5.83 -3.77
C VAL A 104 -15.84 -7.22 -4.40
N ALA A 105 -14.78 -7.98 -4.13
CA ALA A 105 -14.60 -9.34 -4.62
C ALA A 105 -13.73 -10.14 -3.65
N ASP A 106 -13.96 -11.44 -3.55
CA ASP A 106 -13.34 -12.32 -2.55
C ASP A 106 -11.84 -12.55 -2.78
N ASP A 107 -11.30 -12.10 -3.90
CA ASP A 107 -9.90 -12.26 -4.32
C ASP A 107 -9.17 -10.93 -4.51
N ILE A 108 -9.79 -9.81 -4.16
CA ILE A 108 -9.20 -8.46 -4.22
C ILE A 108 -9.08 -7.90 -2.80
N PRO A 109 -7.91 -8.09 -2.14
CA PRO A 109 -7.70 -7.64 -0.78
C PRO A 109 -7.35 -6.16 -0.71
N SER A 110 -7.83 -5.50 0.34
CA SER A 110 -7.27 -4.27 0.89
C SER A 110 -6.80 -4.57 2.31
N ILE A 111 -5.62 -4.11 2.70
CA ILE A 111 -5.06 -4.37 4.03
C ILE A 111 -5.14 -3.13 4.92
N GLU A 112 -5.55 -3.33 6.17
CA GLU A 112 -5.58 -2.31 7.22
C GLU A 112 -4.60 -2.72 8.31
N ILE A 113 -3.54 -1.92 8.52
CA ILE A 113 -2.46 -2.22 9.44
C ILE A 113 -2.33 -1.08 10.45
N HIS A 114 -2.53 -1.38 11.72
CA HIS A 114 -2.33 -0.45 12.82
C HIS A 114 -0.89 -0.51 13.30
N LEU A 115 -0.17 0.58 13.16
CA LEU A 115 1.24 0.68 13.45
C LEU A 115 1.50 1.56 14.66
N LYS A 116 2.54 1.19 15.41
CA LYS A 116 3.01 1.93 16.58
C LYS A 116 4.52 2.17 16.46
N THR A 117 4.92 3.41 16.62
CA THR A 117 6.34 3.77 16.70
C THR A 117 6.91 3.55 18.10
N LYS A 118 8.23 3.57 18.23
CA LYS A 118 8.92 3.47 19.52
C LYS A 118 8.57 4.61 20.51
N ASP A 119 8.04 5.71 20.00
CA ASP A 119 7.61 6.86 20.81
C ASP A 119 6.09 6.86 21.07
N ASP A 120 5.47 5.71 20.94
CA ASP A 120 4.03 5.52 21.15
C ASP A 120 3.12 6.29 20.17
N PHE A 121 3.67 6.83 19.07
CA PHE A 121 2.82 7.41 18.01
C PHE A 121 2.15 6.30 17.22
N GLU A 122 0.83 6.38 17.14
CA GLU A 122 0.01 5.40 16.45
C GLU A 122 -0.61 5.98 15.17
N PHE A 123 -0.61 5.20 14.13
CA PHE A 123 -1.25 5.52 12.85
C PHE A 123 -1.72 4.24 12.16
N VAL A 124 -2.54 4.40 11.12
CA VAL A 124 -3.05 3.27 10.34
C VAL A 124 -2.56 3.38 8.91
N PHE A 125 -2.08 2.27 8.38
CA PHE A 125 -1.70 2.13 6.98
C PHE A 125 -2.75 1.30 6.26
N PHE A 126 -3.23 1.80 5.12
CA PHE A 126 -4.06 1.04 4.18
C PHE A 126 -3.25 0.75 2.93
N GLY A 127 -3.09 -0.53 2.61
CA GLY A 127 -2.58 -0.98 1.31
C GLY A 127 -3.75 -1.32 0.40
N VAL A 128 -3.78 -0.75 -0.79
CA VAL A 128 -4.86 -0.95 -1.77
C VAL A 128 -4.30 -1.31 -3.14
N HIS A 129 -4.96 -2.24 -3.81
CA HIS A 129 -4.67 -2.61 -5.19
C HIS A 129 -5.98 -3.00 -5.89
N PRO A 130 -6.88 -2.02 -6.14
CA PRO A 130 -8.14 -2.28 -6.83
C PRO A 130 -7.90 -2.69 -8.29
N PRO A 131 -8.85 -3.37 -8.95
CA PRO A 131 -8.70 -3.83 -10.32
C PRO A 131 -8.51 -2.66 -11.30
N PRO A 132 -7.69 -2.82 -12.35
CA PRO A 132 -7.52 -1.80 -13.37
C PRO A 132 -8.82 -1.56 -14.14
N PRO A 133 -9.09 -0.32 -14.59
CA PRO A 133 -10.21 -0.05 -15.46
C PRO A 133 -9.97 -0.73 -16.82
N SER A 134 -10.77 -1.72 -17.15
CA SER A 134 -10.73 -2.31 -18.50
C SER A 134 -11.54 -1.44 -19.45
N PRO A 135 -10.99 -1.05 -20.61
CA PRO A 135 -11.75 -0.31 -21.62
C PRO A 135 -12.94 -1.09 -22.20
N THR A 136 -12.96 -2.40 -22.03
CA THR A 136 -13.97 -3.32 -22.57
C THR A 136 -14.97 -3.83 -21.52
N GLU A 137 -14.73 -3.57 -20.22
CA GLU A 137 -15.53 -4.11 -19.14
C GLU A 137 -15.99 -3.00 -18.16
N GLU A 138 -17.23 -2.53 -18.33
CA GLU A 138 -17.86 -1.61 -17.36
C GLU A 138 -17.80 -2.13 -15.90
N LYS A 139 -17.71 -3.44 -15.73
CA LYS A 139 -17.71 -4.11 -14.44
C LYS A 139 -16.48 -3.76 -13.60
N THR A 140 -15.28 -3.73 -14.21
CA THR A 140 -14.03 -3.48 -13.49
C THR A 140 -13.88 -2.05 -13.00
N SER A 141 -14.36 -1.04 -13.73
CA SER A 141 -14.36 0.35 -13.24
C SER A 141 -15.24 0.52 -12.02
N LYS A 142 -16.40 -0.17 -11.97
CA LYS A 142 -17.30 -0.15 -10.82
C LYS A 142 -16.68 -0.86 -9.61
N GLU A 143 -15.97 -1.95 -9.83
CA GLU A 143 -15.27 -2.68 -8.78
C GLU A 143 -14.13 -1.85 -8.19
N ARG A 144 -13.31 -1.21 -9.02
CA ARG A 144 -12.26 -0.27 -8.57
C ARG A 144 -12.85 0.86 -7.73
N ASP A 145 -13.85 1.53 -8.25
CA ASP A 145 -14.47 2.66 -7.57
C ASP A 145 -15.19 2.22 -6.29
N GLY A 146 -15.81 1.03 -6.31
CA GLY A 146 -16.43 0.41 -5.15
C GLY A 146 -15.43 0.08 -4.04
N ASP A 147 -14.26 -0.45 -4.39
CA ASP A 147 -13.18 -0.77 -3.45
C ASP A 147 -12.64 0.52 -2.80
N LEU A 148 -12.29 1.52 -3.61
CA LEU A 148 -11.79 2.81 -3.11
C LEU A 148 -12.82 3.55 -2.24
N LEU A 149 -14.11 3.53 -2.62
CA LEU A 149 -15.17 4.14 -1.81
C LEU A 149 -15.40 3.40 -0.50
N SER A 150 -15.29 2.08 -0.49
CA SER A 150 -15.42 1.26 0.72
C SER A 150 -14.24 1.49 1.65
N THR A 151 -13.02 1.54 1.13
CA THR A 151 -11.82 1.95 1.86
C THR A 151 -12.01 3.35 2.46
N ALA A 152 -12.48 4.32 1.67
CA ALA A 152 -12.72 5.68 2.17
C ALA A 152 -13.79 5.74 3.26
N LYS A 153 -14.85 4.92 3.18
CA LYS A 153 -15.85 4.80 4.26
C LYS A 153 -15.23 4.25 5.53
N ARG A 154 -14.42 3.20 5.41
CA ARG A 154 -13.73 2.60 6.55
C ARG A 154 -12.79 3.59 7.22
N ILE A 155 -12.01 4.35 6.44
CA ILE A 155 -11.09 5.38 6.94
C ILE A 155 -11.81 6.45 7.78
N LYS A 156 -13.03 6.85 7.40
CA LYS A 156 -13.81 7.84 8.17
C LYS A 156 -14.16 7.40 9.59
N GLU A 157 -14.15 6.10 9.86
CA GLU A 157 -14.42 5.56 11.19
C GLU A 157 -13.17 5.58 12.08
N ILE A 158 -11.98 5.75 11.47
CA ILE A 158 -10.69 5.73 12.16
C ILE A 158 -10.36 7.13 12.68
N LYS A 159 -10.03 7.21 13.97
CA LYS A 159 -9.68 8.48 14.62
C LYS A 159 -8.18 8.77 14.64
N LYS A 160 -7.36 7.80 14.21
CA LYS A 160 -5.90 7.94 14.12
C LYS A 160 -5.51 8.51 12.76
N PRO A 161 -4.31 9.09 12.61
CA PRO A 161 -3.77 9.42 11.30
C PRO A 161 -3.77 8.20 10.38
N VAL A 162 -4.13 8.38 9.11
CA VAL A 162 -4.19 7.30 8.12
C VAL A 162 -3.31 7.64 6.95
N ILE A 163 -2.55 6.66 6.50
CA ILE A 163 -1.80 6.67 5.23
C ILE A 163 -2.47 5.64 4.33
N VAL A 164 -2.79 6.03 3.10
CA VAL A 164 -3.27 5.10 2.06
C VAL A 164 -2.23 5.07 0.97
N ASP A 165 -1.77 3.89 0.64
CA ASP A 165 -0.73 3.68 -0.36
C ASP A 165 -1.01 2.42 -1.16
N GLY A 166 -0.49 2.34 -2.38
CA GLY A 166 -0.67 1.21 -3.26
C GLY A 166 -0.79 1.61 -4.73
N ASP A 167 -1.13 0.64 -5.56
CA ASP A 167 -1.46 0.87 -6.97
C ASP A 167 -2.96 1.09 -7.11
N PHE A 168 -3.36 2.35 -7.24
CA PHE A 168 -4.79 2.73 -7.33
C PHE A 168 -5.43 2.38 -8.67
N ASN A 169 -4.64 1.91 -9.64
CA ASN A 169 -5.10 1.63 -11.00
C ASN A 169 -5.92 2.79 -11.60
N ASN A 170 -5.49 4.02 -11.31
CA ASN A 170 -6.15 5.25 -11.72
C ASN A 170 -5.16 6.18 -12.39
N VAL A 171 -5.65 7.01 -13.31
CA VAL A 171 -4.86 8.02 -14.01
C VAL A 171 -5.47 9.39 -13.79
N ALA A 172 -4.64 10.44 -13.74
CA ALA A 172 -5.07 11.79 -13.43
C ALA A 172 -6.11 12.38 -14.41
N TRP A 173 -6.33 11.72 -15.53
CA TRP A 173 -7.26 12.15 -16.61
C TRP A 173 -8.42 11.16 -16.83
N SER A 174 -8.61 10.18 -15.97
CA SER A 174 -9.74 9.24 -16.05
C SER A 174 -11.03 9.82 -15.44
#